data_cfcc9ce851f9f2a0e866a870782ae2f9
#
_entry.id   cfcc9ce851f9f2a0e866a870782ae2f9
#
_cell.length_a   1.000
_cell.length_b   1.000
_cell.length_c   1.000
_cell.angle_alpha   90.00
_cell.angle_beta   90.00
_cell.angle_gamma   90.00
#
_symmetry.space_group_name_H-M   'P 1'
#
loop_
_entity.id
_entity.type
_entity.pdbx_description
1 polymer ?
#
loop_
_entity_poly.entity_id
_entity_poly.type
_entity_poly.pdbx_seq_one_letter_code
_entity_poly.pdbx_strand_id
1 'polypeptide(L)'
;MAKNINKPLTITEVVLRDAHQSILATRLRIEDMLPICKKLDEIGYWSIESWGGATFDACIRYLGEDPWERLRLLKAAMPNTPQQMLLRGQNILGYRHYADDVVDKFVERCAVNGIDVFRIFDAMNDMRNIQHAVKAVLATDAHAQGTISYTTSPVHTIEVWVNLGKQIEDMGAHSICIKDMAGLLKPYDAFELVSRLKQSTAIPIHLHCHATTGLSVPSIIKAAEAGIDNVDTAISSMSMTYGHSATETIVASLEGTERDTGLDLVKLEEIAHYFRDIRKKYAQFEGSLKGVDGRILIAQVPGGMLTNMESQLKEQGATDKFDEVMQEIPRVREDLGFIPLVTPTSQIVGTQAVINVMSGERYKTITKETAGVLKGEYGATPAPVNKALQDRVLDGAKAITCRPADLLEAEMDKLIAEVQVKARAEGIKLVGNIEEDALINGMFAQVGWKFLVNRGNPAAFEAAPNSAAVAVVGTVKADNELKAIESYTVNVDGRNFNVAVGPGGAAMTIQPTVAEAKQTDLAAHNGAVVYAPMAGNILKILVSEGSVVAEGEVVVIMEAMKMETEVRSKFAGIVSAVHVKEGGAVAGGNALVSL
;
A
#
# COMPACT_ATOMS: atom_id res chain seq x y z
N MET A 1 -4.22 -26.50 -30.63
CA MET A 1 -2.92 -26.19 -31.24
C MET A 1 -2.38 -24.95 -30.55
N ALA A 2 -1.22 -25.05 -29.92
CA ALA A 2 -0.59 -23.91 -29.21
C ALA A 2 -0.29 -22.81 -30.24
N LYS A 3 -1.06 -21.71 -30.20
CA LYS A 3 -0.79 -20.52 -30.99
C LYS A 3 0.37 -19.77 -30.38
N ASN A 4 1.49 -19.68 -31.11
CA ASN A 4 2.62 -18.75 -30.90
C ASN A 4 3.42 -18.91 -29.59
N ILE A 5 4.03 -20.05 -29.34
CA ILE A 5 5.08 -20.21 -28.32
C ILE A 5 6.39 -19.49 -28.76
N ASN A 6 6.53 -19.15 -30.03
CA ASN A 6 7.76 -18.62 -30.66
C ASN A 6 7.79 -17.08 -30.74
N LYS A 7 7.24 -16.36 -29.76
CA LYS A 7 7.40 -14.91 -29.68
C LYS A 7 8.34 -14.55 -28.53
N PRO A 8 9.23 -13.56 -28.69
CA PRO A 8 10.00 -13.02 -27.60
C PRO A 8 9.10 -12.67 -26.39
N LEU A 9 9.59 -12.95 -25.19
CA LEU A 9 8.92 -12.49 -23.98
C LEU A 9 9.14 -10.97 -23.86
N THR A 10 8.10 -10.21 -23.63
CA THR A 10 8.23 -8.79 -23.33
C THR A 10 8.28 -8.53 -21.83
N ILE A 11 8.86 -7.41 -21.43
CA ILE A 11 9.05 -7.04 -20.02
C ILE A 11 8.38 -5.69 -19.74
N THR A 12 7.66 -5.64 -18.62
CA THR A 12 7.28 -4.39 -17.95
C THR A 12 8.23 -4.14 -16.79
N GLU A 13 8.96 -3.03 -16.83
CA GLU A 13 9.84 -2.63 -15.73
C GLU A 13 9.05 -1.88 -14.67
N VAL A 14 9.20 -2.26 -13.39
CA VAL A 14 8.41 -1.69 -12.29
C VAL A 14 9.24 -0.83 -11.32
N VAL A 15 10.47 -0.50 -11.67
CA VAL A 15 11.43 0.22 -10.79
C VAL A 15 10.90 1.58 -10.33
N LEU A 16 10.13 2.28 -11.18
CA LEU A 16 9.63 3.63 -10.90
C LEU A 16 8.31 3.65 -10.10
N ARG A 17 7.71 2.49 -9.83
CA ARG A 17 6.49 2.40 -9.02
C ARG A 17 6.54 1.27 -8.00
N ASP A 18 6.30 0.01 -8.40
CA ASP A 18 6.06 -1.08 -7.45
C ASP A 18 7.33 -1.49 -6.69
N ALA A 19 8.49 -1.45 -7.33
CA ALA A 19 9.74 -1.78 -6.68
C ALA A 19 10.05 -0.83 -5.51
N HIS A 20 10.05 0.48 -5.73
CA HIS A 20 10.31 1.41 -4.64
C HIS A 20 9.16 1.52 -3.64
N GLN A 21 7.93 1.23 -4.07
CA GLN A 21 6.80 1.08 -3.14
C GLN A 21 7.04 -0.07 -2.17
N SER A 22 7.49 -1.21 -2.68
CA SER A 22 7.67 -2.44 -1.91
C SER A 22 8.93 -2.42 -1.04
N ILE A 23 10.02 -1.79 -1.51
CA ILE A 23 11.33 -1.84 -0.87
C ILE A 23 11.63 -0.57 -0.06
N LEU A 24 11.24 0.61 -0.56
CA LEU A 24 11.58 1.93 -0.01
C LEU A 24 10.36 2.69 0.50
N ALA A 25 9.30 2.00 0.91
CA ALA A 25 8.06 2.58 1.44
C ALA A 25 7.51 3.74 0.59
N THR A 26 7.66 3.69 -0.74
CA THR A 26 7.23 4.70 -1.73
C THR A 26 7.94 6.06 -1.58
N ARG A 27 9.16 6.09 -1.01
CA ARG A 27 9.87 7.36 -0.71
C ARG A 27 10.77 7.87 -1.84
N LEU A 28 10.94 7.11 -2.95
CA LEU A 28 11.79 7.54 -4.07
C LEU A 28 11.23 8.83 -4.71
N ARG A 29 12.05 9.89 -4.75
CA ARG A 29 11.71 11.22 -5.24
C ARG A 29 11.90 11.33 -6.74
N ILE A 30 11.14 12.23 -7.37
CA ILE A 30 11.22 12.49 -8.82
C ILE A 30 12.62 12.96 -9.25
N GLU A 31 13.31 13.74 -8.41
CA GLU A 31 14.68 14.21 -8.66
C GLU A 31 15.70 13.10 -8.81
N ASP A 32 15.46 11.95 -8.15
CA ASP A 32 16.30 10.74 -8.23
C ASP A 32 15.79 9.75 -9.31
N MET A 33 14.66 10.01 -9.94
CA MET A 33 14.14 9.21 -11.06
C MET A 33 14.57 9.80 -12.41
N LEU A 34 14.41 11.12 -12.59
CA LEU A 34 14.62 11.77 -13.88
C LEU A 34 16.01 11.53 -14.50
N PRO A 35 17.13 11.52 -13.74
CA PRO A 35 18.47 11.34 -14.34
C PRO A 35 18.66 10.03 -15.10
N ILE A 36 17.95 8.97 -14.74
CA ILE A 36 18.07 7.64 -15.36
C ILE A 36 17.01 7.38 -16.43
N CYS A 37 15.96 8.20 -16.52
CA CYS A 37 14.82 7.97 -17.42
C CYS A 37 15.22 7.79 -18.88
N LYS A 38 16.19 8.56 -19.38
CA LYS A 38 16.66 8.41 -20.76
C LYS A 38 17.21 7.01 -21.04
N LYS A 39 17.98 6.43 -20.11
CA LYS A 39 18.51 5.06 -20.27
C LYS A 39 17.38 4.03 -20.19
N LEU A 40 16.42 4.22 -19.29
CA LEU A 40 15.24 3.35 -19.20
C LEU A 40 14.43 3.37 -20.51
N ASP A 41 14.28 4.54 -21.13
CA ASP A 41 13.54 4.73 -22.39
C ASP A 41 14.19 4.05 -23.61
N GLU A 42 15.52 3.78 -23.54
CA GLU A 42 16.32 3.17 -24.62
C GLU A 42 16.44 1.64 -24.53
N ILE A 43 15.87 1.00 -23.48
CA ILE A 43 15.97 -0.45 -23.29
C ILE A 43 15.07 -1.24 -24.23
N GLY A 44 13.86 -0.74 -24.50
CA GLY A 44 12.85 -1.44 -25.30
C GLY A 44 11.86 -2.25 -24.45
N TYR A 45 11.58 -1.81 -23.24
CA TYR A 45 10.51 -2.37 -22.41
C TYR A 45 9.14 -2.25 -23.10
N TRP A 46 8.26 -3.21 -22.88
CA TRP A 46 6.87 -3.13 -23.32
C TRP A 46 6.13 -1.96 -22.67
N SER A 47 6.38 -1.75 -21.37
CA SER A 47 5.95 -0.57 -20.62
C SER A 47 6.85 -0.38 -19.40
N ILE A 48 6.76 0.79 -18.79
CA ILE A 48 7.34 1.05 -17.47
C ILE A 48 6.23 1.46 -16.50
N GLU A 49 6.14 0.77 -15.36
CA GLU A 49 5.16 1.11 -14.35
C GLU A 49 5.71 2.26 -13.50
N SER A 50 5.07 3.42 -13.59
CA SER A 50 5.56 4.68 -13.04
C SER A 50 4.58 5.33 -12.06
N TRP A 51 3.31 4.88 -12.01
CA TRP A 51 2.29 5.58 -11.27
C TRP A 51 1.21 4.64 -10.68
N GLY A 52 0.50 5.13 -9.63
CA GLY A 52 -0.55 4.38 -8.95
C GLY A 52 -0.89 4.97 -7.59
N GLY A 53 -1.81 4.31 -6.86
CA GLY A 53 -2.38 4.84 -5.62
C GLY A 53 -1.38 5.17 -4.53
N ALA A 54 -0.45 4.26 -4.24
CA ALA A 54 0.56 4.50 -3.21
C ALA A 54 1.55 5.60 -3.61
N THR A 55 1.88 5.71 -4.90
CA THR A 55 2.72 6.80 -5.42
C THR A 55 2.04 8.14 -5.27
N PHE A 56 0.76 8.23 -5.66
CA PHE A 56 -0.05 9.43 -5.51
C PHE A 56 -0.14 9.87 -4.04
N ASP A 57 -0.50 8.95 -3.15
CA ASP A 57 -0.57 9.20 -1.70
C ASP A 57 0.78 9.66 -1.14
N ALA A 58 1.89 8.97 -1.50
CA ALA A 58 3.21 9.34 -1.04
C ALA A 58 3.64 10.74 -1.50
N CYS A 59 3.33 11.12 -2.74
CA CYS A 59 3.62 12.45 -3.28
C CYS A 59 3.00 13.54 -2.41
N ILE A 60 1.71 13.45 -2.10
CA ILE A 60 0.96 14.47 -1.37
C ILE A 60 1.15 14.40 0.16
N ARG A 61 1.43 13.20 0.69
CA ARG A 61 1.55 12.97 2.14
C ARG A 61 2.95 13.25 2.68
N TYR A 62 3.97 12.79 1.96
CA TYR A 62 5.35 12.76 2.45
C TYR A 62 6.30 13.61 1.63
N LEU A 63 6.22 13.52 0.29
CA LEU A 63 7.25 14.08 -0.58
C LEU A 63 7.05 15.56 -0.89
N GLY A 64 5.81 16.06 -0.79
CA GLY A 64 5.46 17.42 -1.22
C GLY A 64 5.57 17.61 -2.73
N GLU A 65 5.49 16.52 -3.49
CA GLU A 65 5.49 16.51 -4.95
C GLU A 65 4.07 16.53 -5.49
N ASP A 66 3.83 17.32 -6.55
CA ASP A 66 2.56 17.25 -7.26
C ASP A 66 2.48 15.93 -8.05
N PRO A 67 1.49 15.04 -7.75
CA PRO A 67 1.43 13.74 -8.41
C PRO A 67 1.19 13.83 -9.91
N TRP A 68 0.44 14.82 -10.38
CA TRP A 68 0.17 15.04 -11.79
C TRP A 68 1.39 15.59 -12.53
N GLU A 69 2.12 16.52 -11.91
CA GLU A 69 3.38 17.03 -12.45
C GLU A 69 4.45 15.94 -12.54
N ARG A 70 4.55 15.09 -11.50
CA ARG A 70 5.45 13.93 -11.52
C ARG A 70 5.18 13.03 -12.73
N LEU A 71 3.91 12.77 -13.04
CA LEU A 71 3.54 11.97 -14.21
C LEU A 71 3.95 12.64 -15.52
N ARG A 72 3.67 13.94 -15.68
CA ARG A 72 4.07 14.74 -16.87
C ARG A 72 5.58 14.72 -17.08
N LEU A 73 6.35 14.89 -16.00
CA LEU A 73 7.82 14.88 -16.05
C LEU A 73 8.37 13.51 -16.49
N LEU A 74 7.83 12.41 -15.95
CA LEU A 74 8.24 11.07 -16.35
C LEU A 74 7.89 10.78 -17.82
N LYS A 75 6.68 11.13 -18.26
CA LYS A 75 6.27 10.97 -19.66
C LYS A 75 7.15 11.77 -20.61
N ALA A 76 7.48 13.01 -20.26
CA ALA A 76 8.39 13.85 -21.05
C ALA A 76 9.82 13.30 -21.11
N ALA A 77 10.29 12.68 -20.02
CA ALA A 77 11.63 12.10 -19.94
C ALA A 77 11.75 10.72 -20.64
N MET A 78 10.62 10.03 -20.85
CA MET A 78 10.54 8.70 -21.49
C MET A 78 9.43 8.68 -22.57
N PRO A 79 9.64 9.38 -23.70
CA PRO A 79 8.62 9.53 -24.73
C PRO A 79 8.34 8.23 -25.52
N ASN A 80 9.31 7.29 -25.59
CA ASN A 80 9.21 6.08 -26.40
C ASN A 80 8.63 4.90 -25.62
N THR A 81 8.78 4.87 -24.28
CA THR A 81 8.31 3.76 -23.45
C THR A 81 6.92 4.07 -22.89
N PRO A 82 5.90 3.23 -23.12
CA PRO A 82 4.58 3.41 -22.58
C PRO A 82 4.59 3.48 -21.05
N GLN A 83 3.94 4.51 -20.50
CA GLN A 83 3.79 4.69 -19.05
C GLN A 83 2.60 3.89 -18.53
N GLN A 84 2.83 3.02 -17.56
CA GLN A 84 1.81 2.19 -16.97
C GLN A 84 1.44 2.66 -15.55
N MET A 85 0.14 2.59 -15.24
CA MET A 85 -0.37 2.79 -13.90
C MET A 85 -1.15 1.60 -13.36
N LEU A 86 -1.21 1.49 -12.03
CA LEU A 86 -2.10 0.58 -11.33
C LEU A 86 -3.37 1.33 -10.89
N LEU A 87 -4.55 0.87 -11.37
CA LEU A 87 -5.86 1.45 -11.09
C LEU A 87 -6.76 0.44 -10.36
N ARG A 88 -7.33 0.84 -9.21
CA ARG A 88 -8.20 -0.03 -8.41
C ARG A 88 -9.66 0.07 -8.85
N GLY A 89 -9.95 -0.19 -10.12
CA GLY A 89 -11.33 -0.15 -10.63
C GLY A 89 -12.15 0.99 -10.06
N GLN A 90 -13.29 0.69 -9.44
CA GLN A 90 -14.20 1.68 -8.86
C GLN A 90 -13.65 2.43 -7.64
N ASN A 91 -12.60 1.91 -6.99
CA ASN A 91 -11.91 2.61 -5.89
C ASN A 91 -10.90 3.64 -6.40
N ILE A 92 -10.62 3.71 -7.69
CA ILE A 92 -9.60 4.58 -8.31
C ILE A 92 -8.24 4.39 -7.62
N LEU A 93 -7.84 5.29 -6.75
CA LEU A 93 -6.64 5.21 -5.91
C LEU A 93 -6.98 5.18 -4.40
N GLY A 94 -8.27 5.29 -4.06
CA GLY A 94 -8.77 5.39 -2.69
C GLY A 94 -9.15 4.05 -2.06
N TYR A 95 -9.90 4.13 -0.96
CA TYR A 95 -10.31 2.99 -0.14
C TYR A 95 -11.84 2.78 -0.16
N ARG A 96 -12.61 3.66 -0.82
CA ARG A 96 -14.05 3.54 -1.06
C ARG A 96 -14.34 3.44 -2.55
N HIS A 97 -15.55 3.07 -2.91
CA HIS A 97 -16.04 3.23 -4.28
C HIS A 97 -16.37 4.70 -4.55
N TYR A 98 -16.08 5.15 -5.77
CA TYR A 98 -16.44 6.47 -6.29
C TYR A 98 -17.52 6.32 -7.36
N ALA A 99 -18.29 7.37 -7.59
CA ALA A 99 -19.28 7.40 -8.66
C ALA A 99 -18.61 7.31 -10.06
N ASP A 100 -19.36 6.87 -11.03
CA ASP A 100 -18.85 6.61 -12.39
C ASP A 100 -18.26 7.86 -13.05
N ASP A 101 -18.83 9.04 -12.83
CA ASP A 101 -18.34 10.32 -13.34
C ASP A 101 -16.95 10.71 -12.79
N VAL A 102 -16.65 10.32 -11.54
CA VAL A 102 -15.32 10.51 -10.93
C VAL A 102 -14.30 9.57 -11.57
N VAL A 103 -14.70 8.30 -11.84
CA VAL A 103 -13.85 7.33 -12.53
C VAL A 103 -13.53 7.81 -13.94
N ASP A 104 -14.54 8.26 -14.69
CA ASP A 104 -14.39 8.79 -16.05
C ASP A 104 -13.41 9.97 -16.07
N LYS A 105 -13.60 10.95 -15.16
CA LYS A 105 -12.74 12.13 -15.08
C LYS A 105 -11.32 11.75 -14.67
N PHE A 106 -11.14 10.86 -13.71
CA PHE A 106 -9.82 10.39 -13.28
C PHE A 106 -9.05 9.72 -14.42
N VAL A 107 -9.70 8.81 -15.14
CA VAL A 107 -9.09 8.12 -16.29
C VAL A 107 -8.72 9.11 -17.41
N GLU A 108 -9.63 10.04 -17.74
CA GLU A 108 -9.35 11.12 -18.70
C GLU A 108 -8.08 11.91 -18.28
N ARG A 109 -8.03 12.36 -17.01
CA ARG A 109 -6.88 13.14 -16.52
C ARG A 109 -5.58 12.34 -16.54
N CYS A 110 -5.62 11.03 -16.21
CA CYS A 110 -4.45 10.16 -16.31
C CYS A 110 -3.94 10.05 -17.75
N ALA A 111 -4.84 9.77 -18.71
CA ALA A 111 -4.48 9.63 -20.12
C ALA A 111 -3.89 10.94 -20.67
N VAL A 112 -4.52 12.08 -20.42
CA VAL A 112 -4.04 13.42 -20.85
C VAL A 112 -2.67 13.76 -20.26
N ASN A 113 -2.40 13.31 -19.02
CA ASN A 113 -1.11 13.54 -18.35
C ASN A 113 -0.03 12.51 -18.72
N GLY A 114 -0.33 11.51 -19.55
CA GLY A 114 0.67 10.63 -20.17
C GLY A 114 0.65 9.16 -19.75
N ILE A 115 -0.43 8.67 -19.15
CA ILE A 115 -0.62 7.23 -18.94
C ILE A 115 -1.06 6.59 -20.25
N ASP A 116 -0.30 5.59 -20.69
CA ASP A 116 -0.56 4.80 -21.90
C ASP A 116 -1.21 3.45 -21.57
N VAL A 117 -0.95 2.88 -20.38
CA VAL A 117 -1.46 1.56 -19.97
C VAL A 117 -2.10 1.63 -18.59
N PHE A 118 -3.36 1.25 -18.50
CA PHE A 118 -4.11 1.16 -17.25
C PHE A 118 -4.26 -0.30 -16.83
N ARG A 119 -3.54 -0.71 -15.79
CA ARG A 119 -3.71 -2.02 -15.14
C ARG A 119 -4.83 -1.91 -14.11
N ILE A 120 -6.00 -2.42 -14.47
CA ILE A 120 -7.25 -2.23 -13.72
C ILE A 120 -7.57 -3.50 -12.94
N PHE A 121 -7.65 -3.41 -11.61
CA PHE A 121 -7.99 -4.54 -10.76
C PHE A 121 -9.09 -4.21 -9.76
N ASP A 122 -9.75 -5.26 -9.26
CA ASP A 122 -10.61 -5.19 -8.10
C ASP A 122 -10.11 -6.12 -6.99
N ALA A 123 -10.16 -5.66 -5.75
CA ALA A 123 -9.66 -6.43 -4.62
C ALA A 123 -10.53 -7.65 -4.28
N MET A 124 -11.81 -7.64 -4.67
CA MET A 124 -12.74 -8.74 -4.47
C MET A 124 -12.72 -9.73 -5.66
N ASN A 125 -12.11 -9.36 -6.80
CA ASN A 125 -12.31 -9.99 -8.11
C ASN A 125 -13.77 -9.94 -8.58
N ASP A 126 -14.54 -8.97 -8.13
CA ASP A 126 -15.86 -8.70 -8.67
C ASP A 126 -15.73 -7.92 -9.99
N MET A 127 -15.89 -8.58 -11.09
CA MET A 127 -15.67 -7.99 -12.42
C MET A 127 -16.59 -6.81 -12.72
N ARG A 128 -17.73 -6.67 -12.03
CA ARG A 128 -18.61 -5.50 -12.12
C ARG A 128 -17.91 -4.21 -11.64
N ASN A 129 -16.97 -4.33 -10.69
CA ASN A 129 -16.22 -3.19 -10.13
C ASN A 129 -15.12 -2.67 -11.08
N ILE A 130 -14.67 -3.45 -12.05
CA ILE A 130 -13.69 -2.99 -13.05
C ILE A 130 -14.32 -2.61 -14.39
N GLN A 131 -15.55 -3.04 -14.65
CA GLN A 131 -16.21 -2.87 -15.94
C GLN A 131 -16.28 -1.41 -16.39
N HIS A 132 -16.67 -0.50 -15.48
CA HIS A 132 -16.77 0.92 -15.81
C HIS A 132 -15.41 1.54 -16.07
N ALA A 133 -14.39 1.23 -15.26
CA ALA A 133 -13.03 1.71 -15.47
C ALA A 133 -12.43 1.22 -16.80
N VAL A 134 -12.68 -0.06 -17.17
CA VAL A 134 -12.29 -0.57 -18.49
C VAL A 134 -12.97 0.23 -19.60
N LYS A 135 -14.29 0.47 -19.51
CA LYS A 135 -15.03 1.29 -20.47
C LYS A 135 -14.48 2.72 -20.55
N ALA A 136 -14.15 3.35 -19.44
CA ALA A 136 -13.58 4.69 -19.41
C ALA A 136 -12.22 4.75 -20.12
N VAL A 137 -11.35 3.73 -19.92
CA VAL A 137 -10.07 3.65 -20.62
C VAL A 137 -10.26 3.41 -22.11
N LEU A 138 -11.20 2.55 -22.52
CA LEU A 138 -11.53 2.30 -23.93
C LEU A 138 -12.08 3.53 -24.65
N ALA A 139 -12.58 4.52 -23.94
CA ALA A 139 -12.97 5.81 -24.49
C ALA A 139 -11.78 6.77 -24.72
N THR A 140 -10.57 6.37 -24.34
CA THR A 140 -9.30 7.03 -24.63
C THR A 140 -8.48 6.22 -25.61
N ASP A 141 -7.32 6.72 -26.04
CA ASP A 141 -6.37 5.97 -26.87
C ASP A 141 -5.47 5.01 -26.06
N ALA A 142 -5.69 4.90 -24.73
CA ALA A 142 -4.85 4.11 -23.84
C ALA A 142 -5.20 2.62 -23.84
N HIS A 143 -4.26 1.80 -23.37
CA HIS A 143 -4.39 0.35 -23.26
C HIS A 143 -5.10 -0.04 -21.96
N ALA A 144 -6.27 -0.68 -22.06
CA ALA A 144 -6.98 -1.25 -20.92
C ALA A 144 -6.47 -2.68 -20.63
N GLN A 145 -5.85 -2.89 -19.47
CA GLN A 145 -5.41 -4.20 -19.00
C GLN A 145 -6.27 -4.63 -17.81
N GLY A 146 -7.19 -5.59 -18.02
CA GLY A 146 -7.99 -6.16 -16.93
C GLY A 146 -7.16 -7.13 -16.09
N THR A 147 -7.38 -7.15 -14.78
CA THR A 147 -6.49 -7.86 -13.86
C THR A 147 -7.23 -8.85 -12.99
N ILE A 148 -6.65 -10.03 -12.83
CA ILE A 148 -7.06 -11.08 -11.90
C ILE A 148 -6.18 -10.93 -10.65
N SER A 149 -6.76 -10.61 -9.49
CA SER A 149 -6.07 -10.61 -8.20
C SER A 149 -5.88 -12.07 -7.75
N TYR A 150 -4.71 -12.64 -8.10
CA TYR A 150 -4.44 -14.06 -7.85
C TYR A 150 -4.25 -14.35 -6.36
N THR A 151 -4.83 -15.43 -5.92
CA THR A 151 -4.68 -15.96 -4.56
C THR A 151 -4.96 -17.47 -4.55
N THR A 152 -4.75 -18.12 -3.42
CA THR A 152 -5.04 -19.55 -3.22
C THR A 152 -6.03 -19.73 -2.08
N SER A 153 -7.01 -20.61 -2.27
CA SER A 153 -7.95 -21.06 -1.24
C SER A 153 -8.74 -22.27 -1.77
N PRO A 154 -9.55 -22.94 -0.94
CA PRO A 154 -10.40 -24.05 -1.41
C PRO A 154 -11.38 -23.67 -2.53
N VAL A 155 -11.73 -22.40 -2.69
CA VAL A 155 -12.70 -21.92 -3.70
C VAL A 155 -12.04 -21.33 -4.96
N HIS A 156 -10.76 -21.04 -4.92
CA HIS A 156 -10.02 -20.46 -6.03
C HIS A 156 -9.37 -21.56 -6.87
N THR A 157 -10.11 -22.08 -7.84
CA THR A 157 -9.64 -23.11 -8.79
C THR A 157 -9.15 -22.48 -10.10
N ILE A 158 -8.45 -23.27 -10.93
CA ILE A 158 -8.01 -22.82 -12.28
C ILE A 158 -9.21 -22.36 -13.13
N GLU A 159 -10.35 -23.05 -13.01
CA GLU A 159 -11.57 -22.69 -13.74
C GLU A 159 -12.09 -21.30 -13.35
N VAL A 160 -11.99 -20.92 -12.07
CA VAL A 160 -12.36 -19.57 -11.60
C VAL A 160 -11.51 -18.53 -12.31
N TRP A 161 -10.19 -18.75 -12.34
CA TRP A 161 -9.25 -17.82 -12.98
C TRP A 161 -9.47 -17.72 -14.50
N VAL A 162 -9.71 -18.84 -15.16
CA VAL A 162 -10.01 -18.87 -16.60
C VAL A 162 -11.32 -18.13 -16.91
N ASN A 163 -12.35 -18.31 -16.07
CA ASN A 163 -13.61 -17.60 -16.24
C ASN A 163 -13.48 -16.08 -16.04
N LEU A 164 -12.67 -15.64 -15.07
CA LEU A 164 -12.37 -14.21 -14.89
C LEU A 164 -11.62 -13.66 -16.12
N GLY A 165 -10.66 -14.41 -16.66
CA GLY A 165 -9.97 -14.03 -17.90
C GLY A 165 -10.91 -13.82 -19.08
N LYS A 166 -11.92 -14.72 -19.27
CA LYS A 166 -12.95 -14.54 -20.29
C LYS A 166 -13.81 -13.31 -20.07
N GLN A 167 -14.24 -13.06 -18.82
CA GLN A 167 -15.01 -11.87 -18.50
C GLN A 167 -14.23 -10.58 -18.80
N ILE A 168 -12.93 -10.57 -18.54
CA ILE A 168 -12.05 -9.43 -18.89
C ILE A 168 -12.00 -9.23 -20.41
N GLU A 169 -11.84 -10.30 -21.18
CA GLU A 169 -11.88 -10.24 -22.65
C GLU A 169 -13.25 -9.76 -23.15
N ASP A 170 -14.35 -10.29 -22.59
CA ASP A 170 -15.72 -9.90 -22.94
C ASP A 170 -16.03 -8.41 -22.67
N MET A 171 -15.32 -7.78 -21.70
CA MET A 171 -15.41 -6.34 -21.47
C MET A 171 -14.70 -5.51 -22.55
N GLY A 172 -13.97 -6.14 -23.47
CA GLY A 172 -13.18 -5.47 -24.50
C GLY A 172 -11.78 -5.04 -24.04
N ALA A 173 -11.29 -5.52 -22.90
CA ALA A 173 -9.93 -5.22 -22.45
C ALA A 173 -8.88 -5.67 -23.48
N HIS A 174 -7.79 -4.93 -23.59
CA HIS A 174 -6.74 -5.20 -24.57
C HIS A 174 -5.78 -6.33 -24.11
N SER A 175 -5.66 -6.58 -22.80
CA SER A 175 -4.88 -7.68 -22.24
C SER A 175 -5.37 -8.09 -20.85
N ILE A 176 -4.93 -9.26 -20.38
CA ILE A 176 -5.19 -9.80 -19.04
C ILE A 176 -3.89 -9.75 -18.24
N CYS A 177 -3.96 -9.33 -16.96
CA CYS A 177 -2.85 -9.49 -16.02
C CYS A 177 -3.22 -10.48 -14.92
N ILE A 178 -2.37 -11.49 -14.71
CA ILE A 178 -2.39 -12.33 -13.50
C ILE A 178 -1.54 -11.59 -12.45
N LYS A 179 -2.16 -11.10 -11.37
CA LYS A 179 -1.50 -10.30 -10.35
C LYS A 179 -1.37 -11.05 -9.04
N ASP A 180 -0.17 -11.59 -8.80
CA ASP A 180 0.20 -12.32 -7.60
C ASP A 180 0.97 -11.42 -6.62
N MET A 181 0.26 -10.74 -5.75
CA MET A 181 0.80 -9.78 -4.78
C MET A 181 1.59 -10.41 -3.64
N ALA A 182 1.33 -11.67 -3.33
CA ALA A 182 1.97 -12.36 -2.21
C ALA A 182 3.01 -13.39 -2.64
N GLY A 183 3.19 -13.60 -3.96
CA GLY A 183 4.13 -14.59 -4.50
C GLY A 183 3.68 -16.04 -4.23
N LEU A 184 2.38 -16.31 -4.37
CA LEU A 184 1.76 -17.61 -4.08
C LEU A 184 1.69 -18.54 -5.31
N LEU A 185 1.84 -17.99 -6.50
CA LEU A 185 1.71 -18.72 -7.75
C LEU A 185 2.89 -19.69 -7.91
N LYS A 186 2.60 -20.97 -7.78
CA LYS A 186 3.60 -22.02 -7.92
C LYS A 186 3.99 -22.22 -9.39
N PRO A 187 5.21 -22.67 -9.70
CA PRO A 187 5.70 -22.78 -11.07
C PRO A 187 4.81 -23.62 -12.00
N TYR A 188 4.36 -24.77 -11.53
CA TYR A 188 3.51 -25.66 -12.34
C TYR A 188 2.07 -25.16 -12.44
N ASP A 189 1.55 -24.50 -11.40
CA ASP A 189 0.24 -23.83 -11.46
C ASP A 189 0.29 -22.64 -12.42
N ALA A 190 1.44 -21.91 -12.50
CA ALA A 190 1.66 -20.85 -13.48
C ALA A 190 1.63 -21.39 -14.92
N PHE A 191 2.30 -22.53 -15.17
CA PHE A 191 2.28 -23.18 -16.47
C PHE A 191 0.85 -23.59 -16.88
N GLU A 192 0.12 -24.24 -15.97
CA GLU A 192 -1.25 -24.68 -16.23
C GLU A 192 -2.19 -23.51 -16.46
N LEU A 193 -2.18 -22.51 -15.57
CA LEU A 193 -3.05 -21.33 -15.65
C LEU A 193 -2.83 -20.56 -16.95
N VAL A 194 -1.58 -20.27 -17.30
CA VAL A 194 -1.24 -19.57 -18.54
C VAL A 194 -1.67 -20.40 -19.75
N SER A 195 -1.37 -21.70 -19.78
CA SER A 195 -1.78 -22.59 -20.87
C SER A 195 -3.30 -22.59 -21.07
N ARG A 196 -4.08 -22.65 -19.97
CA ARG A 196 -5.54 -22.65 -20.00
C ARG A 196 -6.11 -21.30 -20.46
N LEU A 197 -5.54 -20.19 -19.99
CA LEU A 197 -5.93 -18.85 -20.46
C LEU A 197 -5.62 -18.65 -21.94
N LYS A 198 -4.42 -19.05 -22.41
CA LYS A 198 -4.04 -18.98 -23.85
C LYS A 198 -4.94 -19.82 -24.75
N GLN A 199 -5.54 -20.89 -24.24
CA GLN A 199 -6.53 -21.71 -24.97
C GLN A 199 -7.92 -21.09 -24.95
N SER A 200 -8.24 -20.27 -23.96
CA SER A 200 -9.59 -19.79 -23.67
C SER A 200 -9.84 -18.34 -24.06
N THR A 201 -8.78 -17.56 -24.26
CA THR A 201 -8.83 -16.13 -24.62
C THR A 201 -7.90 -15.86 -25.81
N ALA A 202 -8.17 -14.79 -26.57
CA ALA A 202 -7.37 -14.39 -27.72
C ALA A 202 -6.41 -13.22 -27.41
N ILE A 203 -6.67 -12.46 -26.32
CA ILE A 203 -5.89 -11.29 -25.93
C ILE A 203 -4.60 -11.66 -25.19
N PRO A 204 -3.56 -10.80 -25.19
CA PRO A 204 -2.31 -11.03 -24.49
C PRO A 204 -2.49 -11.25 -22.99
N ILE A 205 -1.61 -12.06 -22.40
CA ILE A 205 -1.61 -12.39 -20.98
C ILE A 205 -0.30 -11.93 -20.35
N HIS A 206 -0.38 -11.21 -19.25
CA HIS A 206 0.75 -10.67 -18.49
C HIS A 206 0.82 -11.32 -17.09
N LEU A 207 2.01 -11.43 -16.52
CA LEU A 207 2.23 -11.92 -15.16
C LEU A 207 2.96 -10.88 -14.32
N HIS A 208 2.31 -10.47 -13.24
CA HIS A 208 2.87 -9.67 -12.17
C HIS A 208 2.99 -10.58 -10.93
N CYS A 209 4.21 -10.90 -10.51
CA CYS A 209 4.45 -11.86 -9.45
C CYS A 209 5.54 -11.36 -8.49
N HIS A 210 5.17 -11.19 -7.20
CA HIS A 210 6.11 -10.78 -6.17
C HIS A 210 7.08 -11.92 -5.77
N ALA A 211 8.30 -11.54 -5.38
CA ALA A 211 9.38 -12.48 -5.07
C ALA A 211 9.45 -12.90 -3.58
N THR A 212 8.52 -12.45 -2.75
CA THR A 212 8.58 -12.56 -1.29
C THR A 212 8.71 -14.01 -0.79
N THR A 213 8.10 -14.97 -1.50
CA THR A 213 8.19 -16.40 -1.17
C THR A 213 9.36 -17.13 -1.84
N GLY A 214 10.05 -16.47 -2.80
CA GLY A 214 11.10 -17.07 -3.63
C GLY A 214 10.58 -17.81 -4.87
N LEU A 215 9.26 -17.90 -5.08
CA LEU A 215 8.68 -18.65 -6.21
C LEU A 215 8.64 -17.86 -7.52
N SER A 216 8.84 -16.55 -7.50
CA SER A 216 8.61 -15.66 -8.66
C SER A 216 9.46 -16.05 -9.88
N VAL A 217 10.78 -16.20 -9.75
CA VAL A 217 11.64 -16.57 -10.90
C VAL A 217 11.20 -17.89 -11.54
N PRO A 218 11.10 -19.03 -10.81
CA PRO A 218 10.67 -20.28 -11.41
C PRO A 218 9.24 -20.22 -11.98
N SER A 219 8.34 -19.43 -11.38
CA SER A 219 6.98 -19.25 -11.91
C SER A 219 6.96 -18.45 -13.21
N ILE A 220 7.80 -17.42 -13.34
CA ILE A 220 7.97 -16.65 -14.58
C ILE A 220 8.53 -17.55 -15.69
N ILE A 221 9.55 -18.37 -15.40
CA ILE A 221 10.12 -19.29 -16.40
C ILE A 221 9.06 -20.29 -16.87
N LYS A 222 8.28 -20.87 -15.97
CA LYS A 222 7.20 -21.79 -16.32
C LYS A 222 6.05 -21.10 -17.09
N ALA A 223 5.73 -19.87 -16.76
CA ALA A 223 4.79 -19.05 -17.53
C ALA A 223 5.33 -18.75 -18.94
N ALA A 224 6.63 -18.46 -19.09
CA ALA A 224 7.28 -18.25 -20.38
C ALA A 224 7.19 -19.51 -21.26
N GLU A 225 7.47 -20.70 -20.72
CA GLU A 225 7.30 -21.98 -21.40
C GLU A 225 5.85 -22.23 -21.84
N ALA A 226 4.85 -21.75 -21.05
CA ALA A 226 3.43 -21.84 -21.38
C ALA A 226 2.96 -20.80 -22.40
N GLY A 227 3.82 -19.87 -22.82
CA GLY A 227 3.53 -18.88 -23.86
C GLY A 227 2.93 -17.56 -23.34
N ILE A 228 3.22 -17.16 -22.11
CA ILE A 228 2.84 -15.83 -21.60
C ILE A 228 3.44 -14.72 -22.48
N ASP A 229 2.76 -13.60 -22.61
CA ASP A 229 3.19 -12.53 -23.52
C ASP A 229 4.10 -11.50 -22.87
N ASN A 230 3.88 -11.20 -21.57
CA ASN A 230 4.65 -10.19 -20.83
C ASN A 230 4.81 -10.59 -19.35
N VAL A 231 5.89 -10.13 -18.73
CA VAL A 231 6.12 -10.30 -17.29
C VAL A 231 6.64 -9.00 -16.66
N ASP A 232 6.26 -8.79 -15.40
CA ASP A 232 6.77 -7.67 -14.62
C ASP A 232 8.06 -8.08 -13.91
N THR A 233 9.07 -7.23 -14.01
CA THR A 233 10.36 -7.40 -13.32
C THR A 233 10.85 -6.05 -12.80
N ALA A 234 11.83 -6.07 -11.91
CA ALA A 234 12.52 -4.86 -11.46
C ALA A 234 14.02 -5.00 -11.65
N ILE A 235 14.69 -3.92 -12.05
CA ILE A 235 16.15 -3.91 -12.15
C ILE A 235 16.78 -4.47 -10.87
N SER A 236 17.85 -5.27 -10.97
CA SER A 236 18.36 -6.12 -9.88
C SER A 236 18.62 -5.39 -8.57
N SER A 237 19.13 -4.18 -8.62
CA SER A 237 19.40 -3.35 -7.44
C SER A 237 18.13 -2.91 -6.70
N MET A 238 16.95 -3.00 -7.34
CA MET A 238 15.64 -2.67 -6.78
C MET A 238 14.67 -3.85 -6.83
N SER A 239 15.19 -5.07 -6.82
CA SER A 239 14.42 -6.32 -6.94
C SER A 239 14.42 -7.15 -5.65
N MET A 240 13.76 -8.32 -5.71
CA MET A 240 13.67 -9.34 -4.67
C MET A 240 13.00 -8.88 -3.37
N THR A 241 13.12 -9.63 -2.32
CA THR A 241 12.49 -9.39 -1.01
C THR A 241 10.97 -9.20 -1.13
N TYR A 242 10.45 -8.02 -0.85
CA TYR A 242 9.03 -7.68 -1.02
C TYR A 242 8.64 -7.29 -2.45
N GLY A 243 9.62 -7.07 -3.34
CA GLY A 243 9.43 -6.63 -4.73
C GLY A 243 9.32 -7.78 -5.73
N HIS A 244 9.89 -7.56 -6.91
CA HIS A 244 9.79 -8.47 -8.07
C HIS A 244 11.11 -9.20 -8.34
N SER A 245 11.07 -10.18 -9.25
CA SER A 245 12.27 -10.82 -9.79
C SER A 245 13.15 -9.80 -10.51
N ALA A 246 14.46 -10.02 -10.46
CA ALA A 246 15.41 -9.16 -11.16
C ALA A 246 15.26 -9.26 -12.68
N THR A 247 15.18 -8.12 -13.36
CA THR A 247 15.07 -8.02 -14.82
C THR A 247 16.21 -8.76 -15.51
N GLU A 248 17.44 -8.51 -15.09
CA GLU A 248 18.64 -9.14 -15.66
C GLU A 248 18.64 -10.67 -15.49
N THR A 249 18.08 -11.17 -14.37
CA THR A 249 17.96 -12.61 -14.13
C THR A 249 17.01 -13.26 -15.12
N ILE A 250 15.87 -12.64 -15.40
CA ILE A 250 14.90 -13.18 -16.37
C ILE A 250 15.45 -13.09 -17.79
N VAL A 251 16.08 -11.97 -18.16
CA VAL A 251 16.72 -11.80 -19.47
C VAL A 251 17.78 -12.88 -19.69
N ALA A 252 18.73 -13.04 -18.78
CA ALA A 252 19.78 -14.04 -18.87
C ALA A 252 19.25 -15.49 -18.87
N SER A 253 18.15 -15.77 -18.13
CA SER A 253 17.55 -17.11 -18.08
C SER A 253 16.92 -17.53 -19.39
N LEU A 254 16.49 -16.59 -20.22
CA LEU A 254 15.80 -16.84 -21.49
C LEU A 254 16.70 -16.60 -22.72
N GLU A 255 17.92 -16.10 -22.51
CA GLU A 255 18.89 -15.84 -23.58
C GLU A 255 19.11 -17.09 -24.44
N GLY A 256 19.06 -16.95 -25.76
CA GLY A 256 19.24 -18.02 -26.74
C GLY A 256 18.08 -19.02 -26.81
N THR A 257 16.98 -18.82 -26.11
CA THR A 257 15.75 -19.62 -26.23
C THR A 257 14.77 -18.98 -27.21
N GLU A 258 13.68 -19.68 -27.55
CA GLU A 258 12.57 -19.14 -28.36
C GLU A 258 11.83 -17.96 -27.65
N ARG A 259 12.07 -17.80 -26.35
CA ARG A 259 11.49 -16.76 -25.51
C ARG A 259 12.45 -15.63 -25.17
N ASP A 260 13.63 -15.62 -25.82
CA ASP A 260 14.64 -14.57 -25.62
C ASP A 260 14.01 -13.18 -25.76
N THR A 261 14.25 -12.34 -24.76
CA THR A 261 13.69 -10.98 -24.68
C THR A 261 14.35 -10.01 -25.64
N GLY A 262 15.59 -10.29 -26.06
CA GLY A 262 16.44 -9.41 -26.87
C GLY A 262 16.91 -8.15 -26.13
N LEU A 263 16.70 -8.03 -24.82
CA LEU A 263 17.16 -6.88 -24.03
C LEU A 263 18.68 -6.98 -23.74
N ASP A 264 19.36 -5.85 -23.79
CA ASP A 264 20.82 -5.74 -23.62
C ASP A 264 21.21 -5.73 -22.13
N LEU A 265 21.84 -6.83 -21.66
CA LEU A 265 22.29 -6.97 -20.27
C LEU A 265 23.29 -5.88 -19.83
N VAL A 266 24.12 -5.36 -20.74
CA VAL A 266 25.09 -4.30 -20.40
C VAL A 266 24.37 -3.00 -20.10
N LYS A 267 23.37 -2.64 -20.89
CA LYS A 267 22.51 -1.46 -20.64
C LYS A 267 21.70 -1.61 -19.36
N LEU A 268 21.20 -2.81 -19.08
CA LEU A 268 20.48 -3.10 -17.82
C LEU A 268 21.40 -2.93 -16.61
N GLU A 269 22.66 -3.41 -16.68
CA GLU A 269 23.64 -3.23 -15.60
C GLU A 269 23.99 -1.76 -15.35
N GLU A 270 24.05 -0.92 -16.37
CA GLU A 270 24.24 0.53 -16.20
C GLU A 270 23.10 1.16 -15.40
N ILE A 271 21.86 0.72 -15.62
CA ILE A 271 20.69 1.16 -14.85
C ILE A 271 20.75 0.61 -13.42
N ALA A 272 21.11 -0.68 -13.26
CA ALA A 272 21.29 -1.29 -11.95
C ALA A 272 22.36 -0.59 -11.12
N HIS A 273 23.46 -0.18 -11.77
CA HIS A 273 24.52 0.59 -11.11
C HIS A 273 23.99 1.89 -10.51
N TYR A 274 23.23 2.65 -11.28
CA TYR A 274 22.60 3.88 -10.80
C TYR A 274 21.70 3.63 -9.56
N PHE A 275 20.82 2.66 -9.66
CA PHE A 275 19.88 2.38 -8.56
C PHE A 275 20.54 1.74 -7.33
N ARG A 276 21.74 1.13 -7.43
CA ARG A 276 22.51 0.69 -6.25
C ARG A 276 22.86 1.86 -5.32
N ASP A 277 23.26 2.99 -5.89
CA ASP A 277 23.59 4.17 -5.11
C ASP A 277 22.33 4.89 -4.60
N ILE A 278 21.31 4.98 -5.43
CA ILE A 278 19.99 5.48 -5.00
C ILE A 278 19.44 4.66 -3.84
N ARG A 279 19.45 3.33 -3.92
CA ARG A 279 18.96 2.46 -2.84
C ARG A 279 19.68 2.72 -1.51
N LYS A 280 21.00 2.94 -1.53
CA LYS A 280 21.77 3.32 -0.33
C LYS A 280 21.29 4.64 0.26
N LYS A 281 21.01 5.65 -0.57
CA LYS A 281 20.48 6.96 -0.14
C LYS A 281 19.15 6.80 0.63
N TYR A 282 18.33 5.82 0.26
CA TYR A 282 17.00 5.56 0.83
C TYR A 282 16.98 4.38 1.83
N ALA A 283 18.11 3.84 2.25
CA ALA A 283 18.22 2.63 3.07
C ALA A 283 17.41 2.68 4.39
N GLN A 284 17.20 3.87 4.96
CA GLN A 284 16.39 4.05 6.18
C GLN A 284 14.91 3.64 6.02
N PHE A 285 14.42 3.55 4.77
CA PHE A 285 13.05 3.16 4.46
C PHE A 285 12.91 1.69 4.08
N GLU A 286 14.02 0.93 4.02
CA GLU A 286 13.96 -0.49 3.71
C GLU A 286 13.30 -1.30 4.83
N GLY A 287 12.43 -2.24 4.44
CA GLY A 287 11.85 -3.20 5.36
C GLY A 287 12.86 -4.19 5.95
N SER A 288 12.44 -4.95 6.95
CA SER A 288 13.29 -5.91 7.70
C SER A 288 13.68 -7.14 6.89
N LEU A 289 12.87 -7.57 5.91
CA LEU A 289 13.12 -8.77 5.11
C LEU A 289 14.37 -8.63 4.23
N LYS A 290 15.32 -9.53 4.42
CA LYS A 290 16.57 -9.56 3.64
C LYS A 290 16.70 -10.76 2.69
N GLY A 291 15.67 -11.58 2.57
CA GLY A 291 15.64 -12.77 1.72
C GLY A 291 14.21 -13.09 1.32
N VAL A 292 13.80 -14.34 1.55
CA VAL A 292 12.44 -14.83 1.32
C VAL A 292 11.76 -15.18 2.64
N ASP A 293 10.43 -15.13 2.67
CA ASP A 293 9.63 -15.50 3.83
C ASP A 293 8.62 -16.60 3.48
N GLY A 294 8.92 -17.84 3.92
CA GLY A 294 8.05 -18.99 3.69
C GLY A 294 6.74 -18.97 4.48
N ARG A 295 6.61 -18.16 5.55
CA ARG A 295 5.37 -18.00 6.32
C ARG A 295 4.22 -17.49 5.45
N ILE A 296 4.55 -16.71 4.41
CA ILE A 296 3.58 -16.17 3.45
C ILE A 296 2.85 -17.27 2.69
N LEU A 297 3.48 -18.41 2.43
CA LEU A 297 2.81 -19.54 1.77
C LEU A 297 1.63 -20.11 2.60
N ILE A 298 1.61 -19.83 3.90
CA ILE A 298 0.54 -20.22 4.82
C ILE A 298 -0.41 -19.06 5.08
N ALA A 299 0.11 -17.92 5.53
CA ALA A 299 -0.70 -16.76 5.90
C ALA A 299 -1.22 -15.97 4.68
N GLN A 300 -0.57 -16.12 3.51
CA GLN A 300 -0.96 -15.53 2.22
C GLN A 300 -1.01 -13.99 2.23
N VAL A 301 -0.23 -13.37 3.09
CA VAL A 301 -0.21 -11.92 3.32
C VAL A 301 0.83 -11.26 2.40
N PRO A 302 0.49 -10.18 1.67
CA PRO A 302 1.47 -9.42 0.90
C PRO A 302 2.59 -8.85 1.78
N GLY A 303 3.83 -8.87 1.27
CA GLY A 303 5.02 -8.46 2.04
C GLY A 303 4.96 -7.06 2.64
N GLY A 304 4.43 -6.08 1.90
CA GLY A 304 4.26 -4.71 2.41
C GLY A 304 3.29 -4.61 3.59
N MET A 305 2.31 -5.52 3.68
CA MET A 305 1.41 -5.57 4.83
C MET A 305 2.13 -6.14 6.07
N LEU A 306 3.00 -7.15 5.89
CA LEU A 306 3.78 -7.72 7.00
C LEU A 306 4.64 -6.65 7.67
N THR A 307 5.36 -5.86 6.90
CA THR A 307 6.20 -4.77 7.44
C THR A 307 5.38 -3.75 8.24
N ASN A 308 4.20 -3.38 7.73
CA ASN A 308 3.31 -2.45 8.44
C ASN A 308 2.81 -3.06 9.75
N MET A 309 2.44 -4.34 9.74
CA MET A 309 1.95 -5.07 10.91
C MET A 309 3.04 -5.26 11.97
N GLU A 310 4.26 -5.64 11.56
CA GLU A 310 5.42 -5.71 12.46
C GLU A 310 5.68 -4.36 13.16
N SER A 311 5.67 -3.28 12.40
CA SER A 311 5.86 -1.92 12.93
C SER A 311 4.76 -1.56 13.93
N GLN A 312 3.50 -1.83 13.61
CA GLN A 312 2.37 -1.55 14.50
C GLN A 312 2.42 -2.34 15.80
N LEU A 313 2.67 -3.66 15.72
CA LEU A 313 2.78 -4.50 16.92
C LEU A 313 3.97 -4.06 17.79
N LYS A 314 5.07 -3.62 17.16
CA LYS A 314 6.22 -3.06 17.88
C LYS A 314 5.86 -1.77 18.60
N GLU A 315 5.16 -0.85 17.95
CA GLU A 315 4.67 0.40 18.55
C GLU A 315 3.71 0.16 19.73
N GLN A 316 2.97 -0.95 19.68
CA GLN A 316 2.06 -1.37 20.74
C GLN A 316 2.73 -2.20 21.84
N GLY A 317 4.03 -2.48 21.73
CA GLY A 317 4.75 -3.36 22.66
C GLY A 317 4.26 -4.81 22.63
N ALA A 318 3.65 -5.26 21.53
CA ALA A 318 2.98 -6.55 21.36
C ALA A 318 3.64 -7.40 20.26
N THR A 319 4.95 -7.26 20.08
CA THR A 319 5.70 -8.02 19.05
C THR A 319 5.62 -9.54 19.26
N ASP A 320 5.44 -9.99 20.50
CA ASP A 320 5.20 -11.40 20.86
C ASP A 320 3.89 -11.95 20.30
N LYS A 321 2.92 -11.11 19.93
CA LYS A 321 1.63 -11.48 19.34
C LYS A 321 1.67 -11.67 17.81
N PHE A 322 2.81 -11.43 17.18
CA PHE A 322 2.92 -11.49 15.72
C PHE A 322 2.49 -12.84 15.14
N ASP A 323 2.96 -13.94 15.72
CA ASP A 323 2.62 -15.29 15.23
C ASP A 323 1.14 -15.63 15.45
N GLU A 324 0.52 -15.17 16.54
CA GLU A 324 -0.92 -15.32 16.77
C GLU A 324 -1.73 -14.57 15.71
N VAL A 325 -1.33 -13.34 15.37
CA VAL A 325 -1.97 -12.55 14.30
C VAL A 325 -1.82 -13.25 12.95
N MET A 326 -0.64 -13.80 12.63
CA MET A 326 -0.41 -14.55 11.40
C MET A 326 -1.32 -15.77 11.27
N GLN A 327 -1.67 -16.43 12.38
CA GLN A 327 -2.61 -17.55 12.41
C GLN A 327 -4.07 -17.11 12.33
N GLU A 328 -4.39 -15.91 12.80
CA GLU A 328 -5.76 -15.37 12.77
C GLU A 328 -6.15 -14.82 11.38
N ILE A 329 -5.19 -14.32 10.59
CA ILE A 329 -5.44 -13.78 9.25
C ILE A 329 -6.19 -14.77 8.33
N PRO A 330 -5.77 -16.04 8.16
CA PRO A 330 -6.50 -17.01 7.35
C PRO A 330 -7.95 -17.23 7.81
N ARG A 331 -8.20 -17.20 9.13
CA ARG A 331 -9.53 -17.37 9.72
C ARG A 331 -10.45 -16.19 9.44
N VAL A 332 -9.94 -14.96 9.60
CA VAL A 332 -10.69 -13.75 9.24
C VAL A 332 -10.99 -13.74 7.75
N ARG A 333 -10.01 -14.13 6.92
CA ARG A 333 -10.19 -14.23 5.48
C ARG A 333 -11.28 -15.23 5.08
N GLU A 334 -11.32 -16.40 5.73
CA GLU A 334 -12.37 -17.41 5.54
C GLU A 334 -13.74 -16.84 5.92
N ASP A 335 -13.87 -16.21 7.09
CA ASP A 335 -15.09 -15.57 7.55
C ASP A 335 -15.61 -14.49 6.59
N LEU A 336 -14.70 -13.85 5.85
CA LEU A 336 -15.03 -12.85 4.82
C LEU A 336 -15.18 -13.44 3.40
N GLY A 337 -15.34 -14.77 3.25
CA GLY A 337 -15.61 -15.42 1.98
C GLY A 337 -14.37 -15.58 1.09
N PHE A 338 -13.20 -15.80 1.68
CA PHE A 338 -11.92 -16.05 1.01
C PHE A 338 -11.46 -14.93 0.07
N ILE A 339 -11.73 -13.68 0.41
CA ILE A 339 -11.31 -12.53 -0.40
C ILE A 339 -9.79 -12.53 -0.64
N PRO A 340 -9.31 -12.11 -1.83
CA PRO A 340 -7.88 -11.95 -2.07
C PRO A 340 -7.28 -10.90 -1.13
N LEU A 341 -6.01 -11.10 -0.73
CA LEU A 341 -5.29 -10.15 0.13
C LEU A 341 -4.48 -9.17 -0.74
N VAL A 342 -5.15 -8.19 -1.27
CA VAL A 342 -4.59 -7.04 -1.99
C VAL A 342 -5.14 -5.75 -1.37
N THR A 343 -4.62 -4.58 -1.70
CA THR A 343 -5.17 -3.32 -1.17
C THR A 343 -6.57 -3.06 -1.75
N PRO A 344 -7.63 -2.76 -0.95
CA PRO A 344 -7.63 -2.56 0.51
C PRO A 344 -7.90 -3.81 1.37
N THR A 345 -8.31 -4.94 0.79
CA THR A 345 -8.76 -6.14 1.53
C THR A 345 -7.69 -6.70 2.47
N SER A 346 -6.40 -6.60 2.11
CA SER A 346 -5.30 -7.00 2.97
C SER A 346 -5.27 -6.19 4.28
N GLN A 347 -5.46 -4.87 4.21
CA GLN A 347 -5.55 -4.02 5.39
C GLN A 347 -6.78 -4.35 6.23
N ILE A 348 -7.95 -4.56 5.60
CA ILE A 348 -9.20 -4.94 6.27
C ILE A 348 -9.01 -6.21 7.10
N VAL A 349 -8.54 -7.27 6.46
CA VAL A 349 -8.31 -8.57 7.10
C VAL A 349 -7.24 -8.46 8.19
N GLY A 350 -6.13 -7.78 7.91
CA GLY A 350 -5.04 -7.63 8.87
C GLY A 350 -5.42 -6.84 10.11
N THR A 351 -6.09 -5.70 9.92
CA THR A 351 -6.57 -4.89 11.05
C THR A 351 -7.56 -5.66 11.92
N GLN A 352 -8.50 -6.38 11.30
CA GLN A 352 -9.44 -7.20 12.06
C GLN A 352 -8.74 -8.33 12.81
N ALA A 353 -7.74 -8.98 12.21
CA ALA A 353 -6.97 -10.04 12.86
C ALA A 353 -6.18 -9.50 14.08
N VAL A 354 -5.53 -8.36 13.93
CA VAL A 354 -4.83 -7.68 15.06
C VAL A 354 -5.83 -7.38 16.19
N ILE A 355 -6.99 -6.78 15.87
CA ILE A 355 -8.01 -6.46 16.89
C ILE A 355 -8.54 -7.73 17.58
N ASN A 356 -8.77 -8.81 16.84
CA ASN A 356 -9.22 -10.07 17.41
C ASN A 356 -8.20 -10.62 18.44
N VAL A 357 -6.92 -10.62 18.08
CA VAL A 357 -5.84 -11.12 18.96
C VAL A 357 -5.64 -10.20 20.17
N MET A 358 -5.57 -8.88 19.95
CA MET A 358 -5.35 -7.92 21.03
C MET A 358 -6.51 -7.85 22.02
N SER A 359 -7.75 -8.07 21.59
CA SER A 359 -8.94 -8.10 22.46
C SER A 359 -9.11 -9.44 23.20
N GLY A 360 -8.38 -10.49 22.80
CA GLY A 360 -8.52 -11.85 23.31
C GLY A 360 -9.82 -12.56 22.94
N GLU A 361 -10.68 -11.93 22.12
CA GLU A 361 -11.96 -12.45 21.67
C GLU A 361 -12.22 -12.05 20.21
N ARG A 362 -12.48 -13.06 19.35
CA ARG A 362 -12.75 -12.85 17.93
C ARG A 362 -14.03 -12.03 17.73
N TYR A 363 -13.91 -10.96 16.93
CA TYR A 363 -15.01 -10.07 16.57
C TYR A 363 -15.75 -9.42 17.76
N LYS A 364 -15.08 -9.30 18.91
CA LYS A 364 -15.58 -8.46 20.00
C LYS A 364 -15.84 -7.03 19.51
N THR A 365 -14.92 -6.53 18.69
CA THR A 365 -15.07 -5.32 17.90
C THR A 365 -14.93 -5.67 16.42
N ILE A 366 -15.90 -5.25 15.59
CA ILE A 366 -15.86 -5.36 14.13
C ILE A 366 -15.52 -3.99 13.57
N THR A 367 -14.47 -3.89 12.74
CA THR A 367 -14.11 -2.63 12.10
C THR A 367 -15.18 -2.21 11.09
N LYS A 368 -15.24 -0.91 10.79
CA LYS A 368 -16.16 -0.36 9.79
C LYS A 368 -15.98 -1.03 8.43
N GLU A 369 -14.73 -1.24 8.02
CA GLU A 369 -14.39 -1.84 6.75
C GLU A 369 -14.73 -3.33 6.71
N THR A 370 -14.47 -4.08 7.79
CA THR A 370 -14.93 -5.48 7.91
C THR A 370 -16.45 -5.56 7.84
N ALA A 371 -17.16 -4.66 8.52
CA ALA A 371 -18.61 -4.54 8.42
C ALA A 371 -19.03 -4.21 6.98
N GLY A 372 -18.34 -3.33 6.29
CA GLY A 372 -18.59 -2.99 4.88
C GLY A 372 -18.47 -4.20 3.95
N VAL A 373 -17.43 -5.06 4.13
CA VAL A 373 -17.33 -6.32 3.37
C VAL A 373 -18.53 -7.22 3.64
N LEU A 374 -18.92 -7.40 4.90
CA LEU A 374 -20.07 -8.23 5.28
C LEU A 374 -21.41 -7.67 4.76
N LYS A 375 -21.53 -6.36 4.60
CA LYS A 375 -22.70 -5.69 4.01
C LYS A 375 -22.72 -5.74 2.48
N GLY A 376 -21.60 -6.09 1.82
CA GLY A 376 -21.47 -6.07 0.37
C GLY A 376 -21.09 -4.71 -0.22
N GLU A 377 -20.62 -3.76 0.60
CA GLU A 377 -20.20 -2.42 0.16
C GLU A 377 -18.96 -2.42 -0.75
N TYR A 378 -18.18 -3.51 -0.73
CA TYR A 378 -17.01 -3.70 -1.60
C TYR A 378 -17.29 -4.57 -2.83
N GLY A 379 -18.49 -5.12 -2.98
CA GLY A 379 -18.87 -6.04 -4.05
C GLY A 379 -19.07 -7.47 -3.57
N ALA A 380 -19.21 -8.40 -4.53
CA ALA A 380 -19.41 -9.82 -4.24
C ALA A 380 -18.12 -10.49 -3.77
N THR A 381 -18.24 -11.31 -2.72
CA THR A 381 -17.14 -12.15 -2.22
C THR A 381 -17.02 -13.44 -3.04
N PRO A 382 -15.81 -14.06 -3.16
CA PRO A 382 -15.61 -15.31 -3.89
C PRO A 382 -16.44 -16.50 -3.37
N ALA A 383 -16.74 -16.50 -2.06
CA ALA A 383 -17.59 -17.49 -1.40
C ALA A 383 -18.51 -16.79 -0.40
N PRO A 384 -19.57 -17.46 0.09
CA PRO A 384 -20.42 -16.91 1.15
C PRO A 384 -19.61 -16.51 2.37
N VAL A 385 -19.90 -15.34 2.93
CA VAL A 385 -19.30 -14.87 4.19
C VAL A 385 -19.90 -15.61 5.39
N ASN A 386 -19.27 -15.50 6.56
CA ASN A 386 -19.79 -16.04 7.81
C ASN A 386 -21.15 -15.42 8.12
N LYS A 387 -22.20 -16.25 8.05
CA LYS A 387 -23.59 -15.80 8.16
C LYS A 387 -23.91 -15.15 9.50
N ALA A 388 -23.39 -15.68 10.59
CA ALA A 388 -23.64 -15.14 11.93
C ALA A 388 -23.04 -13.72 12.09
N LEU A 389 -21.85 -13.50 11.53
CA LEU A 389 -21.21 -12.18 11.51
C LEU A 389 -21.98 -11.21 10.61
N GLN A 390 -22.42 -11.68 9.44
CA GLN A 390 -23.21 -10.88 8.50
C GLN A 390 -24.53 -10.43 9.14
N ASP A 391 -25.27 -11.34 9.77
CA ASP A 391 -26.54 -11.03 10.42
C ASP A 391 -26.37 -10.03 11.56
N ARG A 392 -25.29 -10.18 12.34
CA ARG A 392 -24.94 -9.23 13.40
C ARG A 392 -24.67 -7.82 12.87
N VAL A 393 -24.00 -7.71 11.72
CA VAL A 393 -23.62 -6.40 11.14
C VAL A 393 -24.79 -5.76 10.41
N LEU A 394 -25.65 -6.57 9.77
CA LEU A 394 -26.82 -6.09 9.04
C LEU A 394 -27.94 -5.63 9.96
N ASP A 395 -28.05 -6.16 11.18
CA ASP A 395 -29.08 -5.83 12.16
C ASP A 395 -30.52 -5.78 11.55
N GLY A 396 -30.83 -6.81 10.76
CA GLY A 396 -32.09 -6.93 10.04
C GLY A 396 -32.16 -6.24 8.67
N ALA A 397 -31.14 -5.48 8.27
CA ALA A 397 -31.05 -4.93 6.92
C ALA A 397 -30.68 -6.00 5.88
N LYS A 398 -30.77 -5.66 4.59
CA LYS A 398 -30.35 -6.54 3.49
C LYS A 398 -28.95 -6.17 3.04
N ALA A 399 -28.15 -7.20 2.73
CA ALA A 399 -26.84 -6.99 2.10
C ALA A 399 -27.00 -6.43 0.68
N ILE A 400 -26.03 -5.63 0.25
CA ILE A 400 -25.90 -5.12 -1.11
C ILE A 400 -25.51 -6.28 -2.02
N THR A 401 -26.27 -6.50 -3.08
CA THR A 401 -26.05 -7.57 -4.06
C THR A 401 -25.84 -7.05 -5.49
N CYS A 402 -26.19 -5.79 -5.74
CA CYS A 402 -25.86 -5.09 -6.99
C CYS A 402 -24.40 -4.65 -7.00
N ARG A 403 -23.91 -4.03 -8.08
CA ARG A 403 -22.65 -3.31 -8.08
C ARG A 403 -22.76 -2.14 -7.08
N PRO A 404 -21.89 -2.03 -6.08
CA PRO A 404 -22.03 -0.99 -5.05
C PRO A 404 -22.07 0.44 -5.60
N ALA A 405 -21.32 0.70 -6.67
CA ALA A 405 -21.30 2.02 -7.30
C ALA A 405 -22.63 2.43 -7.95
N ASP A 406 -23.54 1.49 -8.26
CA ASP A 406 -24.88 1.80 -8.77
C ASP A 406 -25.76 2.51 -7.72
N LEU A 407 -25.34 2.53 -6.46
CA LEU A 407 -25.98 3.23 -5.37
C LEU A 407 -25.44 4.65 -5.13
N LEU A 408 -24.42 5.05 -5.88
CA LEU A 408 -23.78 6.37 -5.77
C LEU A 408 -24.36 7.32 -6.82
N GLU A 409 -24.65 8.54 -6.38
CA GLU A 409 -24.98 9.65 -7.27
C GLU A 409 -23.69 10.26 -7.83
N ALA A 410 -23.79 11.00 -8.95
CA ALA A 410 -22.66 11.74 -9.52
C ALA A 410 -22.01 12.68 -8.50
N GLU A 411 -20.68 12.62 -8.39
CA GLU A 411 -19.92 13.31 -7.35
C GLU A 411 -18.95 14.38 -7.89
N MET A 412 -18.56 14.34 -9.16
CA MET A 412 -17.44 15.18 -9.65
C MET A 412 -17.69 16.68 -9.51
N ASP A 413 -18.88 17.16 -9.88
CA ASP A 413 -19.23 18.57 -9.74
C ASP A 413 -19.24 19.03 -8.27
N LYS A 414 -19.70 18.16 -7.37
CA LYS A 414 -19.68 18.39 -5.93
C LYS A 414 -18.24 18.51 -5.40
N LEU A 415 -17.34 17.60 -5.80
CA LEU A 415 -15.93 17.64 -5.42
C LEU A 415 -15.25 18.93 -5.88
N ILE A 416 -15.54 19.37 -7.10
CA ILE A 416 -15.03 20.65 -7.62
C ILE A 416 -15.55 21.84 -6.79
N ALA A 417 -16.87 21.86 -6.52
CA ALA A 417 -17.46 22.92 -5.73
C ALA A 417 -16.90 22.97 -4.29
N GLU A 418 -16.73 21.83 -3.64
CA GLU A 418 -16.14 21.73 -2.30
C GLU A 418 -14.73 22.32 -2.23
N VAL A 419 -13.85 21.97 -3.17
CA VAL A 419 -12.48 22.51 -3.22
C VAL A 419 -12.50 24.00 -3.44
N GLN A 420 -13.35 24.51 -4.35
CA GLN A 420 -13.46 25.95 -4.62
C GLN A 420 -13.96 26.75 -3.41
N VAL A 421 -14.99 26.22 -2.72
CA VAL A 421 -15.54 26.86 -1.51
C VAL A 421 -14.49 26.90 -0.41
N LYS A 422 -13.81 25.79 -0.18
CA LYS A 422 -12.78 25.68 0.85
C LYS A 422 -11.59 26.59 0.57
N ALA A 423 -11.12 26.65 -0.68
CA ALA A 423 -10.04 27.54 -1.09
C ALA A 423 -10.38 29.02 -0.90
N ARG A 424 -11.63 29.43 -1.23
CA ARG A 424 -12.10 30.81 -1.00
C ARG A 424 -12.17 31.15 0.49
N ALA A 425 -12.67 30.22 1.30
CA ALA A 425 -12.83 30.41 2.75
C ALA A 425 -11.47 30.59 3.46
N GLU A 426 -10.44 29.89 3.00
CA GLU A 426 -9.10 29.94 3.59
C GLU A 426 -8.13 30.90 2.85
N GLY A 427 -8.61 31.62 1.80
CA GLY A 427 -7.80 32.55 1.02
C GLY A 427 -6.69 31.90 0.20
N ILE A 428 -6.83 30.63 -0.18
CA ILE A 428 -5.83 29.84 -0.87
C ILE A 428 -6.04 29.95 -2.37
N LYS A 429 -4.96 30.19 -3.10
CA LYS A 429 -4.96 30.17 -4.56
C LYS A 429 -4.66 28.77 -5.06
N LEU A 430 -5.66 28.13 -5.67
CA LEU A 430 -5.47 26.90 -6.42
C LEU A 430 -4.63 27.22 -7.69
N VAL A 431 -3.59 26.44 -7.95
CA VAL A 431 -2.64 26.70 -9.05
C VAL A 431 -2.63 25.60 -10.11
N GLY A 432 -3.25 24.46 -9.83
CA GLY A 432 -3.38 23.35 -10.76
C GLY A 432 -4.64 23.42 -11.64
N ASN A 433 -4.87 22.38 -12.39
CA ASN A 433 -6.16 22.13 -13.00
C ASN A 433 -7.18 21.87 -11.88
N ILE A 434 -8.35 22.53 -11.93
CA ILE A 434 -9.36 22.43 -10.86
C ILE A 434 -9.88 20.99 -10.69
N GLU A 435 -9.98 20.22 -11.77
CA GLU A 435 -10.39 18.81 -11.73
C GLU A 435 -9.33 17.95 -11.04
N GLU A 436 -8.03 18.20 -11.33
CA GLU A 436 -6.91 17.53 -10.66
C GLU A 436 -6.87 17.85 -9.16
N ASP A 437 -7.08 19.11 -8.77
CA ASP A 437 -7.16 19.53 -7.37
C ASP A 437 -8.39 18.93 -6.66
N ALA A 438 -9.53 18.86 -7.35
CA ALA A 438 -10.74 18.21 -6.84
C ALA A 438 -10.54 16.70 -6.62
N LEU A 439 -9.85 16.02 -7.55
CA LEU A 439 -9.50 14.61 -7.41
C LEU A 439 -8.51 14.37 -6.26
N ILE A 440 -7.50 15.24 -6.07
CA ILE A 440 -6.59 15.16 -4.92
C ILE A 440 -7.37 15.23 -3.61
N ASN A 441 -8.24 16.25 -3.44
CA ASN A 441 -9.00 16.42 -2.21
C ASN A 441 -10.09 15.34 -2.04
N GLY A 442 -10.76 14.94 -3.12
CA GLY A 442 -11.84 13.95 -3.08
C GLY A 442 -11.37 12.53 -2.74
N MET A 443 -10.17 12.16 -3.17
CA MET A 443 -9.57 10.87 -2.86
C MET A 443 -8.86 10.83 -1.50
N PHE A 444 -8.29 11.97 -1.05
CA PHE A 444 -7.45 12.07 0.15
C PHE A 444 -7.78 13.35 0.92
N ALA A 445 -9.00 13.47 1.43
CA ALA A 445 -9.59 14.73 1.91
C ALA A 445 -8.69 15.59 2.82
N GLN A 446 -8.10 15.00 3.89
CA GLN A 446 -7.25 15.75 4.81
C GLN A 446 -5.83 15.93 4.27
N VAL A 447 -5.22 14.85 3.79
CA VAL A 447 -3.86 14.84 3.28
C VAL A 447 -3.77 15.64 1.98
N GLY A 448 -4.75 15.47 1.10
CA GLY A 448 -4.86 16.21 -0.14
C GLY A 448 -5.02 17.71 0.10
N TRP A 449 -5.90 18.08 1.03
CA TRP A 449 -6.06 19.50 1.39
C TRP A 449 -4.77 20.09 1.97
N LYS A 450 -4.11 19.39 2.91
CA LYS A 450 -2.81 19.80 3.44
C LYS A 450 -1.80 20.02 2.31
N PHE A 451 -1.76 19.13 1.32
CA PHE A 451 -0.90 19.29 0.16
C PHE A 451 -1.26 20.51 -0.67
N LEU A 452 -2.55 20.73 -1.01
CA LEU A 452 -2.99 21.87 -1.81
C LEU A 452 -2.62 23.22 -1.16
N VAL A 453 -2.76 23.32 0.16
CA VAL A 453 -2.35 24.48 0.96
C VAL A 453 -0.84 24.71 0.93
N ASN A 454 -0.06 23.62 0.96
CA ASN A 454 1.40 23.66 1.07
C ASN A 454 2.14 23.32 -0.24
N ARG A 455 1.43 23.30 -1.37
CA ARG A 455 2.03 23.02 -2.68
C ARG A 455 3.19 24.00 -2.94
N GLY A 456 4.38 23.46 -3.24
CA GLY A 456 5.60 24.26 -3.43
C GLY A 456 6.31 24.70 -2.15
N ASN A 457 5.86 24.25 -0.97
CA ASN A 457 6.55 24.48 0.30
C ASN A 457 7.19 23.18 0.83
N PRO A 458 8.45 22.87 0.50
CA PRO A 458 9.11 21.63 0.91
C PRO A 458 9.22 21.45 2.44
N ALA A 459 9.24 22.57 3.19
CA ALA A 459 9.37 22.52 4.65
C ALA A 459 8.14 21.92 5.36
N ALA A 460 6.99 21.82 4.68
CA ALA A 460 5.77 21.20 5.21
C ALA A 460 5.75 19.66 5.10
N PHE A 461 6.76 19.07 4.46
CA PHE A 461 6.84 17.65 4.12
C PHE A 461 8.15 17.03 4.63
N GLU A 462 8.31 15.70 4.44
CA GLU A 462 9.54 14.99 4.82
C GLU A 462 10.74 15.54 4.04
N ALA A 463 11.84 15.80 4.73
CA ALA A 463 13.08 16.20 4.09
C ALA A 463 13.61 15.09 3.16
N ALA A 464 14.25 15.48 2.05
CA ALA A 464 14.93 14.53 1.19
C ALA A 464 16.07 13.81 1.96
N PRO A 465 16.27 12.50 1.78
CA PRO A 465 17.39 11.80 2.42
C PRO A 465 18.72 12.40 1.96
N ASN A 466 19.62 12.68 2.90
CA ASN A 466 20.93 13.22 2.60
C ASN A 466 21.91 12.08 2.23
N SER A 467 22.54 12.17 1.07
CA SER A 467 23.62 11.26 0.66
C SER A 467 24.85 11.29 1.59
N ALA A 468 25.02 12.35 2.39
CA ALA A 468 26.10 12.50 3.35
C ALA A 468 25.95 11.63 4.62
N ALA A 469 24.72 11.17 4.94
CA ALA A 469 24.48 10.34 6.13
C ALA A 469 24.94 8.88 5.95
N VAL A 470 25.17 8.40 4.74
CA VAL A 470 25.61 7.02 4.44
C VAL A 470 27.13 6.84 4.57
N ALA A 471 27.88 7.92 4.64
CA ALA A 471 29.36 7.88 4.74
C ALA A 471 29.89 7.61 6.17
N VAL A 472 29.04 7.41 7.17
CA VAL A 472 29.45 7.28 8.59
C VAL A 472 29.53 5.82 9.09
N VAL A 473 29.23 4.82 8.27
CA VAL A 473 29.35 3.40 8.68
C VAL A 473 30.55 2.70 8.02
N GLY A 474 31.68 3.38 7.91
CA GLY A 474 32.85 2.66 7.41
C GLY A 474 34.06 3.52 7.10
N THR A 475 34.63 4.15 8.09
CA THR A 475 36.09 4.32 8.25
C THR A 475 36.32 5.08 9.57
N VAL A 476 36.84 4.38 10.56
CA VAL A 476 37.48 5.04 11.72
C VAL A 476 38.75 5.70 11.19
N LYS A 477 38.69 6.97 10.84
CA LYS A 477 39.85 7.82 10.78
C LYS A 477 40.09 8.33 12.20
N ALA A 478 41.24 7.96 12.72
CA ALA A 478 41.77 8.54 13.95
C ALA A 478 42.08 10.02 13.69
N ASP A 479 41.16 10.90 14.07
CA ASP A 479 41.46 12.30 14.30
C ASP A 479 41.37 12.55 15.79
N ASN A 480 42.51 12.91 16.36
CA ASN A 480 42.71 13.29 17.76
C ASN A 480 42.07 14.68 18.01
N GLU A 481 40.76 14.70 18.28
CA GLU A 481 40.13 15.79 18.99
C GLU A 481 39.51 15.26 20.29
N LEU A 482 39.85 15.89 21.40
CA LEU A 482 39.38 15.56 22.74
C LEU A 482 37.85 15.59 22.78
N LYS A 483 37.21 14.40 22.63
CA LYS A 483 35.74 14.26 22.75
C LYS A 483 35.38 14.42 24.24
N ALA A 484 34.35 15.22 24.48
CA ALA A 484 33.73 15.40 25.78
C ALA A 484 33.22 14.05 26.33
N ILE A 485 33.24 13.90 27.65
CA ILE A 485 32.70 12.75 28.37
C ILE A 485 31.18 12.73 28.18
N GLU A 486 30.66 11.66 27.63
CA GLU A 486 29.22 11.43 27.46
C GLU A 486 28.69 10.59 28.63
N SER A 487 27.55 10.99 29.18
CA SER A 487 26.91 10.29 30.31
C SER A 487 25.66 9.56 29.83
N TYR A 488 25.57 8.26 30.13
CA TYR A 488 24.45 7.40 29.81
C TYR A 488 23.81 6.86 31.09
N THR A 489 22.48 6.76 31.12
CA THR A 489 21.78 6.01 32.17
C THR A 489 21.52 4.58 31.65
N VAL A 490 22.12 3.60 32.31
CA VAL A 490 21.98 2.17 31.97
C VAL A 490 21.16 1.49 33.07
N ASN A 491 20.09 0.80 32.66
CA ASN A 491 19.29 -0.02 33.59
C ASN A 491 19.79 -1.47 33.56
N VAL A 492 20.16 -2.02 34.71
CA VAL A 492 20.54 -3.40 34.88
C VAL A 492 19.69 -4.00 36.01
N ASP A 493 18.90 -5.00 35.73
CA ASP A 493 18.02 -5.68 36.69
C ASP A 493 17.12 -4.74 37.51
N GLY A 494 16.53 -3.72 36.82
CA GLY A 494 15.65 -2.75 37.45
C GLY A 494 16.36 -1.63 38.22
N ARG A 495 17.69 -1.56 38.21
CA ARG A 495 18.49 -0.50 38.81
C ARG A 495 19.13 0.38 37.73
N ASN A 496 18.96 1.68 37.85
CA ASN A 496 19.57 2.65 36.94
C ASN A 496 20.99 3.03 37.42
N PHE A 497 21.93 2.98 36.48
CA PHE A 497 23.33 3.40 36.68
C PHE A 497 23.66 4.53 35.71
N ASN A 498 24.23 5.62 36.20
CA ASN A 498 24.79 6.65 35.34
C ASN A 498 26.23 6.25 34.96
N VAL A 499 26.45 6.00 33.69
CA VAL A 499 27.75 5.59 33.13
C VAL A 499 28.32 6.72 32.30
N ALA A 500 29.49 7.19 32.65
CA ALA A 500 30.23 8.16 31.87
C ALA A 500 31.23 7.42 30.97
N VAL A 501 31.18 7.67 29.67
CA VAL A 501 32.05 7.05 28.65
C VAL A 501 32.95 8.11 28.06
N GLY A 502 34.26 7.93 28.20
CA GLY A 502 35.28 8.80 27.62
C GLY A 502 36.47 8.02 27.12
N PRO A 503 37.38 8.61 26.33
CA PRO A 503 38.60 7.94 25.84
C PRO A 503 39.48 7.54 27.01
N GLY A 504 39.94 6.29 27.01
CA GLY A 504 40.46 5.52 28.13
C GLY A 504 41.57 6.12 28.99
N GLY A 505 41.53 5.77 30.30
CA GLY A 505 42.63 5.88 31.24
C GLY A 505 42.34 6.39 32.64
N ALA A 506 41.15 6.81 33.01
CA ALA A 506 40.83 7.23 34.38
C ALA A 506 39.67 6.43 34.98
N ALA A 507 39.92 5.78 36.13
CA ALA A 507 38.87 5.13 36.91
C ALA A 507 37.94 6.16 37.54
N MET A 508 36.64 6.14 37.18
CA MET A 508 35.63 6.98 37.83
C MET A 508 34.73 6.12 38.72
N THR A 509 34.46 6.63 39.91
CA THR A 509 33.63 5.99 40.93
C THR A 509 32.16 6.04 40.55
N ILE A 510 31.48 4.91 40.52
CA ILE A 510 30.05 4.80 40.27
C ILE A 510 29.30 5.08 41.56
N GLN A 511 28.46 6.11 41.60
CA GLN A 511 27.53 6.36 42.71
C GLN A 511 26.10 5.98 42.25
N PRO A 512 25.37 5.18 43.02
CA PRO A 512 23.96 4.89 42.72
C PRO A 512 23.12 6.13 43.10
N THR A 513 22.43 6.68 42.10
CA THR A 513 21.40 7.69 42.35
C THR A 513 20.05 6.98 42.45
N VAL A 514 19.43 7.07 43.61
CA VAL A 514 18.02 6.71 43.78
C VAL A 514 17.21 7.86 43.18
N ALA A 515 16.78 7.73 41.97
CA ALA A 515 15.77 8.61 41.40
C ALA A 515 14.40 8.08 41.84
N GLU A 516 13.77 8.78 42.77
CA GLU A 516 12.33 8.63 43.01
C GLU A 516 11.61 8.87 41.67
N ALA A 517 10.97 7.84 41.17
CA ALA A 517 9.99 7.98 40.11
C ALA A 517 8.88 8.88 40.64
N LYS A 518 8.80 10.12 40.18
CA LYS A 518 7.56 10.89 40.26
C LYS A 518 6.51 10.11 39.49
N GLN A 519 5.75 9.28 40.21
CA GLN A 519 4.39 8.94 39.81
C GLN A 519 3.67 10.30 39.73
N THR A 520 3.37 10.70 38.48
CA THR A 520 2.28 11.65 38.28
C THR A 520 1.04 10.93 38.78
N ASP A 521 0.54 11.31 39.93
CA ASP A 521 -0.77 10.95 40.41
C ASP A 521 -1.79 11.28 39.31
N LEU A 522 -2.19 10.24 38.59
CA LEU A 522 -3.45 10.26 37.85
C LEU A 522 -4.52 10.35 38.93
N ALA A 523 -5.01 11.55 39.17
CA ALA A 523 -6.23 11.75 39.93
C ALA A 523 -7.26 10.76 39.41
N ALA A 524 -7.70 9.87 40.27
CA ALA A 524 -8.76 8.92 40.00
C ALA A 524 -10.02 9.74 39.68
N HIS A 525 -10.26 9.99 38.39
CA HIS A 525 -11.56 10.43 37.92
C HIS A 525 -12.45 9.19 37.86
N ASN A 526 -13.48 9.17 38.70
CA ASN A 526 -14.55 8.17 38.72
C ASN A 526 -15.48 8.31 37.50
N GLY A 527 -14.93 8.51 36.30
CA GLY A 527 -15.65 8.66 35.05
C GLY A 527 -15.30 7.54 34.05
N ALA A 528 -16.22 7.25 33.18
CA ALA A 528 -16.00 6.32 32.07
C ALA A 528 -14.97 6.93 31.11
N VAL A 529 -13.97 6.14 30.69
CA VAL A 529 -12.91 6.60 29.77
C VAL A 529 -13.00 5.85 28.45
N VAL A 530 -12.97 6.60 27.35
CA VAL A 530 -12.85 6.06 25.99
C VAL A 530 -11.38 5.98 25.64
N TYR A 531 -10.93 4.78 25.31
CA TYR A 531 -9.55 4.47 24.98
C TYR A 531 -9.32 4.25 23.50
N ALA A 532 -8.12 4.53 22.99
CA ALA A 532 -7.73 4.17 21.64
C ALA A 532 -7.74 2.64 21.47
N PRO A 533 -8.44 2.11 20.45
CA PRO A 533 -8.50 0.66 20.22
C PRO A 533 -7.18 0.09 19.71
N MET A 534 -6.34 0.93 19.11
CA MET A 534 -5.02 0.57 18.55
C MET A 534 -4.15 1.82 18.40
N ALA A 535 -2.87 1.65 18.10
CA ALA A 535 -1.98 2.76 17.77
C ALA A 535 -2.39 3.43 16.44
N GLY A 536 -2.24 4.75 16.38
CA GLY A 536 -2.58 5.54 15.19
C GLY A 536 -2.44 7.03 15.43
N ASN A 537 -2.84 7.83 14.45
CA ASN A 537 -2.87 9.29 14.54
C ASN A 537 -4.31 9.78 14.72
N ILE A 538 -4.52 10.75 15.57
CA ILE A 538 -5.83 11.40 15.74
C ILE A 538 -6.09 12.28 14.54
N LEU A 539 -7.09 11.94 13.74
CA LEU A 539 -7.50 12.72 12.58
C LEU A 539 -8.44 13.86 12.98
N LYS A 540 -9.44 13.53 13.80
CA LYS A 540 -10.47 14.49 14.19
C LYS A 540 -11.03 14.17 15.56
N ILE A 541 -11.27 15.20 16.33
CA ILE A 541 -11.97 15.12 17.63
C ILE A 541 -13.38 15.71 17.41
N LEU A 542 -14.42 14.92 17.67
CA LEU A 542 -15.81 15.28 17.38
C LEU A 542 -16.53 15.85 18.60
N VAL A 543 -15.87 15.82 19.78
CA VAL A 543 -16.43 16.27 21.05
C VAL A 543 -15.48 17.24 21.74
N SER A 544 -16.01 18.07 22.61
CA SER A 544 -15.26 18.98 23.48
C SER A 544 -15.71 18.80 24.93
N GLU A 545 -14.94 19.31 25.88
CA GLU A 545 -15.36 19.34 27.28
C GLU A 545 -16.74 19.98 27.43
N GLY A 546 -17.63 19.33 28.15
CA GLY A 546 -19.02 19.71 28.30
C GLY A 546 -19.99 19.16 27.25
N SER A 547 -19.51 18.51 26.19
CA SER A 547 -20.37 17.86 25.18
C SER A 547 -21.13 16.68 25.81
N VAL A 548 -22.41 16.53 25.46
CA VAL A 548 -23.19 15.35 25.81
C VAL A 548 -22.97 14.27 24.78
N VAL A 549 -22.58 13.08 25.21
CA VAL A 549 -22.27 11.92 24.34
C VAL A 549 -23.22 10.80 24.67
N ALA A 550 -23.85 10.20 23.65
CA ALA A 550 -24.66 8.99 23.76
C ALA A 550 -23.79 7.73 23.67
N GLU A 551 -24.28 6.62 24.21
CA GLU A 551 -23.66 5.31 23.99
C GLU A 551 -23.66 4.97 22.49
N GLY A 552 -22.50 4.54 21.94
CA GLY A 552 -22.31 4.27 20.51
C GLY A 552 -21.96 5.50 19.67
N GLU A 553 -21.98 6.70 20.22
CA GLU A 553 -21.62 7.92 19.49
C GLU A 553 -20.11 7.99 19.19
N VAL A 554 -19.76 8.47 17.99
CA VAL A 554 -18.35 8.65 17.57
C VAL A 554 -17.79 9.88 18.25
N VAL A 555 -16.74 9.70 19.04
CA VAL A 555 -16.09 10.81 19.78
C VAL A 555 -14.78 11.25 19.16
N VAL A 556 -14.05 10.33 18.51
CA VAL A 556 -12.77 10.60 17.86
C VAL A 556 -12.70 9.80 16.56
N ILE A 557 -12.11 10.38 15.51
CA ILE A 557 -11.69 9.68 14.30
C ILE A 557 -10.17 9.60 14.32
N MET A 558 -9.62 8.40 14.19
CA MET A 558 -8.18 8.17 14.12
C MET A 558 -7.79 7.45 12.83
N GLU A 559 -6.56 7.64 12.36
CA GLU A 559 -5.99 6.87 11.26
C GLU A 559 -5.12 5.76 11.83
N ALA A 560 -5.46 4.52 11.49
CA ALA A 560 -4.65 3.35 11.78
C ALA A 560 -4.50 2.51 10.51
N MET A 561 -3.29 2.04 10.18
CA MET A 561 -2.99 1.30 8.93
C MET A 561 -3.43 2.01 7.64
N LYS A 562 -3.39 3.36 7.60
CA LYS A 562 -3.88 4.19 6.49
C LYS A 562 -5.41 4.12 6.27
N MET A 563 -6.14 3.66 7.26
CA MET A 563 -7.61 3.64 7.27
C MET A 563 -8.14 4.52 8.40
N GLU A 564 -9.25 5.20 8.14
CA GLU A 564 -9.96 5.98 9.16
C GLU A 564 -10.72 5.04 10.09
N THR A 565 -10.47 5.14 11.38
CA THR A 565 -11.13 4.34 12.41
C THR A 565 -11.96 5.25 13.33
N GLU A 566 -13.26 5.01 13.38
CA GLU A 566 -14.16 5.70 14.30
C GLU A 566 -14.02 5.11 15.70
N VAL A 567 -13.70 5.94 16.67
CA VAL A 567 -13.71 5.55 18.09
C VAL A 567 -15.02 6.00 18.71
N ARG A 568 -15.81 5.01 19.12
CA ARG A 568 -17.16 5.23 19.67
C ARG A 568 -17.14 5.11 21.19
N SER A 569 -17.91 5.96 21.85
CA SER A 569 -18.11 5.85 23.30
C SER A 569 -18.93 4.59 23.62
N LYS A 570 -18.47 3.83 24.61
CA LYS A 570 -19.23 2.70 25.18
C LYS A 570 -20.18 3.13 26.30
N PHE A 571 -20.20 4.43 26.59
CA PHE A 571 -20.94 4.99 27.71
C PHE A 571 -21.63 6.27 27.27
N ALA A 572 -22.80 6.52 27.81
CA ALA A 572 -23.45 7.83 27.72
C ALA A 572 -22.94 8.72 28.88
N GLY A 573 -22.67 10.00 28.63
CA GLY A 573 -22.22 10.92 29.67
C GLY A 573 -21.91 12.31 29.13
N ILE A 574 -21.35 13.15 30.00
CA ILE A 574 -20.84 14.48 29.62
C ILE A 574 -19.33 14.41 29.60
N VAL A 575 -18.71 14.88 28.52
CA VAL A 575 -17.24 14.91 28.38
C VAL A 575 -16.64 15.79 29.47
N SER A 576 -15.85 15.15 30.34
CA SER A 576 -15.12 15.83 31.42
C SER A 576 -13.73 16.27 31.01
N ALA A 577 -13.06 15.54 30.10
CA ALA A 577 -11.76 15.89 29.55
C ALA A 577 -11.51 15.24 28.19
N VAL A 578 -10.78 15.95 27.32
CA VAL A 578 -10.21 15.43 26.05
C VAL A 578 -8.70 15.34 26.21
N HIS A 579 -8.13 14.12 26.16
CA HIS A 579 -6.74 13.83 26.48
C HIS A 579 -5.78 13.90 25.27
N VAL A 580 -6.33 14.09 24.07
CA VAL A 580 -5.59 14.05 22.80
C VAL A 580 -5.85 15.30 21.98
N LYS A 581 -5.03 15.52 20.97
CA LYS A 581 -5.18 16.61 20.00
C LYS A 581 -5.12 16.09 18.59
N GLU A 582 -5.77 16.76 17.66
CA GLU A 582 -5.70 16.44 16.23
C GLU A 582 -4.25 16.48 15.72
N GLY A 583 -3.88 15.49 14.91
CA GLY A 583 -2.52 15.26 14.45
C GLY A 583 -1.58 14.58 15.47
N GLY A 584 -2.05 14.31 16.69
CA GLY A 584 -1.27 13.60 17.72
C GLY A 584 -1.23 12.08 17.47
N ALA A 585 -0.07 11.46 17.70
CA ALA A 585 0.05 10.01 17.71
C ALA A 585 -0.41 9.45 19.07
N VAL A 586 -1.10 8.32 19.05
CA VAL A 586 -1.58 7.60 20.24
C VAL A 586 -1.22 6.13 20.14
N ALA A 587 -0.90 5.51 21.27
CA ALA A 587 -0.77 4.06 21.39
C ALA A 587 -2.14 3.43 21.71
N GLY A 588 -2.30 2.14 21.38
CA GLY A 588 -3.47 1.38 21.81
C GLY A 588 -3.60 1.41 23.33
N GLY A 589 -4.83 1.65 23.83
CA GLY A 589 -5.09 1.79 25.26
C GLY A 589 -4.81 3.18 25.85
N ASN A 590 -4.35 4.17 25.05
CA ASN A 590 -4.27 5.55 25.54
C ASN A 590 -5.68 6.13 25.75
N ALA A 591 -5.87 6.88 26.83
CA ALA A 591 -7.09 7.60 27.07
C ALA A 591 -7.30 8.68 26.01
N LEU A 592 -8.47 8.74 25.41
CA LEU A 592 -8.85 9.73 24.39
C LEU A 592 -9.80 10.77 24.97
N VAL A 593 -10.88 10.32 25.58
CA VAL A 593 -11.95 11.15 26.14
C VAL A 593 -12.41 10.55 27.46
N SER A 594 -12.56 11.37 28.49
CA SER A 594 -13.22 11.02 29.77
C SER A 594 -14.63 11.61 29.80
N LEU A 595 -15.58 10.81 30.31
CA LEU A 595 -16.97 11.19 30.47
C LEU A 595 -17.30 11.37 31.97
#